data_029f3eaa94a804c83dd8f3643e80ace3
#
_entry.id   029f3eaa94a804c83dd8f3643e80ace3
#
_cell.length_a   1.000
_cell.length_b   1.000
_cell.length_c   1.000
_cell.angle_alpha   90.00
_cell.angle_beta   90.00
_cell.angle_gamma   90.00
#
_symmetry.space_group_name_H-M   'P 1'
#
loop_
_entity.id
_entity.type
_entity.pdbx_description
1 polymer ?
#
loop_
_entity_poly.entity_id
_entity_poly.type
_entity_poly.pdbx_seq_one_letter_code
_entity_poly.pdbx_strand_id
1 'polypeptide(L)'
;PGSGEEYGEIYENELPINEKTLLRPVNPYAVSKIAQDLISYVYFRTYGLNIIRVRAFNHEGPRRDNVFGIPWYAFQIARIEQGLQEPVILTGHIEDCRNFTHVRDMVEAYWLANVKCPPGELYLIGSDDSQKIYSYREVIKMLIEKSNVKDIEIKQDPQYVRPTAVPRLIGDTTKFRKLTGWEPKIGIDDILNDTLQYWRDFIKNNDY
;
A
#
# COMPACT_ATOMS: atom_id res chain seq x y z
N PRO A 1 9.14 -5.75 -9.94
CA PRO A 1 8.49 -4.96 -8.89
C PRO A 1 9.13 -5.17 -7.52
N GLY A 2 9.69 -4.11 -6.93
CA GLY A 2 10.13 -4.02 -5.56
C GLY A 2 9.03 -3.47 -4.64
N SER A 3 9.42 -2.92 -3.50
CA SER A 3 8.50 -2.44 -2.48
C SER A 3 9.06 -1.25 -1.71
N GLY A 4 8.22 -0.32 -1.30
CA GLY A 4 8.58 0.71 -0.33
C GLY A 4 9.04 0.14 1.02
N GLU A 5 8.61 -1.07 1.38
CA GLU A 5 9.06 -1.78 2.58
C GLU A 5 10.57 -2.08 2.61
N GLU A 6 11.26 -2.01 1.46
CA GLU A 6 12.71 -2.18 1.37
C GLU A 6 13.47 -1.14 2.19
N TYR A 7 12.90 0.06 2.37
CA TYR A 7 13.52 1.12 3.15
C TYR A 7 13.48 0.85 4.66
N GLY A 8 12.43 0.15 5.14
CA GLY A 8 12.31 -0.31 6.51
C GLY A 8 12.29 0.85 7.53
N GLU A 9 13.29 0.92 8.41
CA GLU A 9 13.40 1.98 9.42
C GLU A 9 13.82 3.30 8.76
N ILE A 10 12.96 4.31 8.87
CA ILE A 10 13.16 5.65 8.30
C ILE A 10 13.13 6.69 9.41
N TYR A 11 14.12 7.58 9.40
CA TYR A 11 14.15 8.73 10.28
C TYR A 11 13.39 9.91 9.68
N GLU A 12 12.84 10.78 10.53
CA GLU A 12 11.95 11.86 10.08
C GLU A 12 12.65 12.85 9.12
N ASN A 13 13.93 13.07 9.28
CA ASN A 13 14.76 13.91 8.40
C ASN A 13 15.10 13.26 7.04
N GLU A 14 14.72 12.01 6.83
CA GLU A 14 14.89 11.29 5.55
C GLU A 14 13.60 11.27 4.71
N LEU A 15 12.52 11.85 5.23
CA LEU A 15 11.24 11.96 4.51
C LEU A 15 11.21 13.20 3.62
N PRO A 16 10.62 13.13 2.43
CA PRO A 16 10.14 11.92 1.78
C PRO A 16 11.27 11.02 1.28
N ILE A 17 11.01 9.70 1.30
CA ILE A 17 11.94 8.66 0.82
C ILE A 17 12.20 8.84 -0.66
N ASN A 18 13.46 8.75 -1.09
CA ASN A 18 13.85 8.78 -2.50
C ASN A 18 14.74 7.59 -2.86
N GLU A 19 15.16 7.48 -4.13
CA GLU A 19 15.95 6.35 -4.63
C GLU A 19 17.33 6.20 -3.95
N LYS A 20 17.82 7.25 -3.29
CA LYS A 20 19.13 7.27 -2.59
C LYS A 20 19.01 7.01 -1.09
N THR A 21 17.79 6.97 -0.55
CA THR A 21 17.56 6.69 0.87
C THR A 21 18.08 5.29 1.22
N LEU A 22 18.73 5.16 2.37
CA LEU A 22 19.33 3.89 2.81
C LEU A 22 18.28 2.82 3.08
N LEU A 23 18.61 1.58 2.75
CA LEU A 23 17.78 0.41 3.01
C LEU A 23 18.09 -0.13 4.42
N ARG A 24 17.10 -0.13 5.31
CA ARG A 24 17.18 -0.66 6.67
C ARG A 24 16.01 -1.63 6.92
N PRO A 25 16.00 -2.80 6.23
CA PRO A 25 14.86 -3.72 6.28
C PRO A 25 14.61 -4.19 7.72
N VAL A 26 13.33 -4.24 8.12
CA VAL A 26 12.89 -4.64 9.46
C VAL A 26 12.12 -5.96 9.48
N ASN A 27 11.99 -6.60 8.32
CA ASN A 27 11.29 -7.88 8.20
C ASN A 27 11.84 -8.72 7.04
N PRO A 28 11.63 -10.06 7.03
CA PRO A 28 12.13 -10.94 5.99
C PRO A 28 11.59 -10.63 4.58
N TYR A 29 10.37 -10.12 4.48
CA TYR A 29 9.82 -9.70 3.20
C TYR A 29 10.63 -8.56 2.58
N ALA A 30 10.95 -7.53 3.36
CA ALA A 30 11.78 -6.42 2.89
C ALA A 30 13.15 -6.90 2.40
N VAL A 31 13.80 -7.82 3.14
CA VAL A 31 15.07 -8.43 2.73
C VAL A 31 14.93 -9.16 1.39
N SER A 32 13.87 -9.95 1.21
CA SER A 32 13.62 -10.66 -0.05
C SER A 32 13.43 -9.71 -1.23
N LYS A 33 12.77 -8.56 -1.01
CA LYS A 33 12.56 -7.53 -2.04
C LYS A 33 13.85 -6.79 -2.38
N ILE A 34 14.69 -6.49 -1.41
CA ILE A 34 16.04 -5.95 -1.64
C ILE A 34 16.88 -6.93 -2.48
N ALA A 35 16.86 -8.21 -2.14
CA ALA A 35 17.59 -9.23 -2.90
C ALA A 35 17.09 -9.29 -4.35
N GLN A 36 15.77 -9.26 -4.57
CA GLN A 36 15.16 -9.20 -5.90
C GLN A 36 15.59 -7.95 -6.67
N ASP A 37 15.60 -6.78 -6.04
CA ASP A 37 16.02 -5.51 -6.67
C ASP A 37 17.51 -5.57 -7.10
N LEU A 38 18.38 -5.99 -6.19
CA LEU A 38 19.82 -6.06 -6.45
C LEU A 38 20.17 -7.11 -7.50
N ILE A 39 19.58 -8.30 -7.46
CA ILE A 39 19.84 -9.32 -8.47
C ILE A 39 19.34 -8.87 -9.85
N SER A 40 18.23 -8.16 -9.91
CA SER A 40 17.72 -7.55 -11.15
C SER A 40 18.73 -6.58 -11.76
N TYR A 41 19.38 -5.75 -10.92
CA TYR A 41 20.45 -4.85 -11.37
C TYR A 41 21.67 -5.61 -11.89
N VAL A 42 22.08 -6.70 -11.21
CA VAL A 42 23.18 -7.57 -11.68
C VAL A 42 22.87 -8.16 -13.05
N TYR A 43 21.66 -8.66 -13.27
CA TYR A 43 21.25 -9.22 -14.56
C TYR A 43 21.26 -8.17 -15.68
N PHE A 44 20.83 -6.95 -15.38
CA PHE A 44 20.97 -5.84 -16.32
C PHE A 44 22.45 -5.59 -16.65
N ARG A 45 23.31 -5.44 -15.62
CA ARG A 45 24.73 -5.07 -15.80
C ARG A 45 25.56 -6.15 -16.45
N THR A 46 25.32 -7.40 -16.12
CA THR A 46 26.15 -8.54 -16.55
C THR A 46 25.68 -9.13 -17.88
N TYR A 47 24.36 -9.21 -18.07
CA TYR A 47 23.77 -9.93 -19.21
C TYR A 47 23.02 -9.02 -20.17
N GLY A 48 22.98 -7.71 -19.93
CA GLY A 48 22.31 -6.75 -20.81
C GLY A 48 20.80 -6.89 -20.89
N LEU A 49 20.16 -7.52 -19.89
CA LEU A 49 18.70 -7.69 -19.89
C LEU A 49 18.00 -6.36 -19.68
N ASN A 50 16.96 -6.10 -20.45
CA ASN A 50 16.13 -4.91 -20.30
C ASN A 50 15.26 -4.98 -19.04
N ILE A 51 15.82 -4.57 -17.90
CA ILE A 51 15.15 -4.60 -16.60
C ILE A 51 15.00 -3.17 -16.08
N ILE A 52 13.78 -2.78 -15.79
CA ILE A 52 13.43 -1.57 -15.06
C ILE A 52 13.09 -1.97 -13.62
N ARG A 53 13.66 -1.30 -12.63
CA ARG A 53 13.40 -1.56 -11.22
C ARG A 53 12.46 -0.52 -10.68
N VAL A 54 11.39 -0.95 -10.01
CA VAL A 54 10.42 -0.05 -9.40
C VAL A 54 10.17 -0.47 -7.95
N ARG A 55 10.15 0.48 -7.01
CA ARG A 55 9.71 0.25 -5.63
C ARG A 55 8.35 0.90 -5.46
N ALA A 56 7.34 0.03 -5.38
CA ALA A 56 5.96 0.46 -5.22
C ALA A 56 5.65 0.78 -3.75
N PHE A 57 5.05 1.94 -3.52
CA PHE A 57 4.47 2.31 -2.23
C PHE A 57 3.08 1.71 -2.07
N ASN A 58 2.42 1.98 -0.95
CA ASN A 58 1.16 1.35 -0.63
C ASN A 58 0.11 1.55 -1.73
N HIS A 59 -0.46 0.46 -2.18
CA HIS A 59 -1.53 0.46 -3.17
C HIS A 59 -2.61 -0.52 -2.77
N GLU A 60 -3.87 -0.13 -2.99
CA GLU A 60 -5.05 -0.81 -2.49
C GLU A 60 -6.13 -0.90 -3.56
N GLY A 61 -7.07 -1.80 -3.34
CA GLY A 61 -8.23 -1.98 -4.20
C GLY A 61 -8.81 -3.37 -4.14
N PRO A 62 -9.81 -3.67 -4.98
CA PRO A 62 -10.44 -4.98 -5.05
C PRO A 62 -9.44 -6.13 -5.24
N ARG A 63 -9.75 -7.31 -4.67
CA ARG A 63 -8.96 -8.55 -4.72
C ARG A 63 -7.67 -8.56 -3.90
N ARG A 64 -7.36 -7.49 -3.17
CA ARG A 64 -6.29 -7.56 -2.17
C ARG A 64 -6.77 -8.37 -0.98
N ASP A 65 -5.93 -9.30 -0.53
CA ASP A 65 -6.21 -10.21 0.58
C ASP A 65 -6.45 -9.45 1.90
N ASN A 66 -7.33 -9.97 2.73
CA ASN A 66 -7.70 -9.41 4.04
C ASN A 66 -6.64 -9.55 5.14
N VAL A 67 -5.45 -10.03 4.82
CA VAL A 67 -4.28 -9.98 5.71
C VAL A 67 -3.64 -8.59 5.77
N PHE A 68 -4.07 -7.66 4.90
CA PHE A 68 -3.60 -6.28 4.84
C PHE A 68 -4.61 -5.30 5.43
N GLY A 69 -4.15 -4.13 5.92
CA GLY A 69 -4.95 -3.20 6.73
C GLY A 69 -6.29 -2.80 6.11
N ILE A 70 -6.30 -2.07 4.99
CA ILE A 70 -7.57 -1.60 4.38
C ILE A 70 -8.51 -2.76 4.02
N PRO A 71 -8.07 -3.82 3.33
CA PRO A 71 -8.92 -4.98 3.06
C PRO A 71 -9.44 -5.66 4.33
N TRP A 72 -8.63 -5.75 5.39
CA TRP A 72 -9.04 -6.32 6.67
C TRP A 72 -10.18 -5.53 7.32
N TYR A 73 -10.08 -4.22 7.33
CA TYR A 73 -11.14 -3.37 7.87
C TYR A 73 -12.42 -3.44 7.03
N ALA A 74 -12.28 -3.39 5.71
CA ALA A 74 -13.41 -3.52 4.80
C ALA A 74 -14.09 -4.90 4.90
N PHE A 75 -13.32 -5.98 5.05
CA PHE A 75 -13.84 -7.33 5.27
C PHE A 75 -14.64 -7.42 6.57
N GLN A 76 -14.10 -6.91 7.67
CA GLN A 76 -14.81 -6.91 8.96
C GLN A 76 -16.12 -6.11 8.88
N ILE A 77 -16.09 -4.91 8.28
CA ILE A 77 -17.29 -4.09 8.09
C ILE A 77 -18.34 -4.83 7.26
N ALA A 78 -17.94 -5.46 6.17
CA ALA A 78 -18.87 -6.22 5.34
C ALA A 78 -19.50 -7.41 6.11
N ARG A 79 -18.75 -8.06 7.01
CA ARG A 79 -19.28 -9.10 7.92
C ARG A 79 -20.25 -8.54 8.97
N ILE A 80 -19.93 -7.39 9.55
CA ILE A 80 -20.80 -6.68 10.50
C ILE A 80 -22.12 -6.30 9.82
N GLU A 81 -22.08 -5.79 8.59
CA GLU A 81 -23.26 -5.45 7.80
C GLU A 81 -24.16 -6.65 7.50
N GLN A 82 -23.61 -7.86 7.42
CA GLN A 82 -24.34 -9.11 7.22
C GLN A 82 -24.76 -9.80 8.53
N GLY A 83 -24.44 -9.21 9.70
CA GLY A 83 -24.71 -9.84 11.00
C GLY A 83 -23.83 -11.06 11.32
N LEU A 84 -22.74 -11.24 10.61
CA LEU A 84 -21.78 -12.36 10.77
C LEU A 84 -20.65 -12.03 11.77
N GLN A 85 -20.64 -10.82 12.29
CA GLN A 85 -19.66 -10.34 13.27
C GLN A 85 -20.32 -9.27 14.14
N GLU A 86 -19.98 -9.27 15.43
CA GLU A 86 -20.35 -8.18 16.33
C GLU A 86 -19.82 -6.84 15.81
N PRO A 87 -20.46 -5.69 16.13
CA PRO A 87 -20.05 -4.37 15.61
C PRO A 87 -18.74 -3.87 16.25
N VAL A 88 -17.69 -4.66 16.10
CA VAL A 88 -16.34 -4.40 16.61
C VAL A 88 -15.32 -4.66 15.49
N ILE A 89 -14.49 -3.66 15.17
CA ILE A 89 -13.33 -3.82 14.28
C ILE A 89 -12.09 -4.10 15.11
N LEU A 90 -11.50 -5.26 14.89
CA LEU A 90 -10.22 -5.65 15.49
C LEU A 90 -9.06 -5.11 14.65
N THR A 91 -8.07 -4.50 15.30
CA THR A 91 -6.97 -3.82 14.62
C THR A 91 -5.64 -3.92 15.36
N GLY A 92 -4.52 -3.71 14.64
CA GLY A 92 -3.18 -3.51 15.21
C GLY A 92 -2.89 -2.02 15.48
N HIS A 93 -1.72 -1.54 15.05
CA HIS A 93 -1.35 -0.12 15.13
C HIS A 93 -2.14 0.70 14.11
N ILE A 94 -2.93 1.66 14.58
CA ILE A 94 -3.79 2.50 13.75
C ILE A 94 -3.28 3.94 13.55
N GLU A 95 -2.17 4.29 14.20
CA GLU A 95 -1.56 5.61 14.07
C GLU A 95 -0.51 5.67 12.95
N ASP A 96 -0.14 4.52 12.37
CA ASP A 96 0.78 4.48 11.24
C ASP A 96 0.18 5.20 10.03
N CYS A 97 0.99 6.03 9.39
CA CYS A 97 0.56 6.91 8.31
C CYS A 97 1.09 6.47 6.95
N ARG A 98 0.25 6.52 5.92
CA ARG A 98 0.58 6.13 4.53
C ARG A 98 -0.09 7.04 3.52
N ASN A 99 0.53 7.15 2.35
CA ASN A 99 -0.18 7.48 1.12
C ASN A 99 -0.73 6.19 0.52
N PHE A 100 -1.89 6.26 -0.11
CA PHE A 100 -2.48 5.13 -0.79
C PHE A 100 -2.71 5.44 -2.26
N THR A 101 -2.37 4.49 -3.12
CA THR A 101 -2.61 4.55 -4.56
C THR A 101 -3.65 3.50 -4.92
N HIS A 102 -4.58 3.81 -5.81
CA HIS A 102 -5.49 2.78 -6.31
C HIS A 102 -4.75 1.77 -7.18
N VAL A 103 -5.11 0.50 -7.09
CA VAL A 103 -4.44 -0.58 -7.85
C VAL A 103 -4.47 -0.34 -9.36
N ARG A 104 -5.53 0.29 -9.91
CA ARG A 104 -5.61 0.62 -11.35
C ARG A 104 -4.56 1.66 -11.75
N ASP A 105 -4.37 2.71 -10.95
CA ASP A 105 -3.32 3.70 -11.19
C ASP A 105 -1.92 3.06 -11.06
N MET A 106 -1.76 2.13 -10.13
CA MET A 106 -0.50 1.40 -9.97
C MET A 106 -0.18 0.52 -11.18
N VAL A 107 -1.17 -0.18 -11.74
CA VAL A 107 -1.00 -0.98 -12.97
C VAL A 107 -0.63 -0.09 -14.17
N GLU A 108 -1.24 1.10 -14.30
CA GLU A 108 -0.84 2.09 -15.30
C GLU A 108 0.62 2.53 -15.10
N ALA A 109 1.05 2.77 -13.86
CA ALA A 109 2.45 3.11 -13.55
C ALA A 109 3.41 2.00 -13.98
N TYR A 110 3.13 0.74 -13.70
CA TYR A 110 3.93 -0.39 -14.15
C TYR A 110 4.04 -0.47 -15.67
N TRP A 111 2.93 -0.24 -16.37
CA TRP A 111 2.92 -0.21 -17.83
C TRP A 111 3.79 0.92 -18.36
N LEU A 112 3.64 2.12 -17.83
CA LEU A 112 4.45 3.29 -18.23
C LEU A 112 5.93 3.10 -17.89
N ALA A 113 6.26 2.45 -16.77
CA ALA A 113 7.64 2.09 -16.45
C ALA A 113 8.24 1.24 -17.56
N ASN A 114 7.51 0.20 -18.01
CA ASN A 114 8.00 -0.68 -19.07
C ASN A 114 8.20 0.02 -20.42
N VAL A 115 7.36 0.99 -20.77
CA VAL A 115 7.42 1.62 -22.12
C VAL A 115 8.24 2.91 -22.17
N LYS A 116 8.47 3.59 -21.03
CA LYS A 116 9.12 4.91 -21.00
C LYS A 116 10.44 4.95 -20.23
N CYS A 117 10.64 4.04 -19.27
CA CYS A 117 11.81 4.10 -18.41
C CYS A 117 13.01 3.37 -19.05
N PRO A 118 14.23 3.95 -19.00
CA PRO A 118 15.42 3.28 -19.45
C PRO A 118 15.79 2.09 -18.56
N PRO A 119 16.32 0.99 -19.14
CA PRO A 119 16.78 -0.17 -18.39
C PRO A 119 17.90 0.16 -17.39
N GLY A 120 17.95 -0.59 -16.29
CA GLY A 120 18.95 -0.47 -15.23
C GLY A 120 18.61 0.58 -14.18
N GLU A 121 17.67 1.47 -14.45
CA GLU A 121 17.27 2.53 -13.53
C GLU A 121 16.29 2.03 -12.47
N LEU A 122 16.26 2.76 -11.35
CA LEU A 122 15.33 2.57 -10.24
C LEU A 122 14.36 3.75 -10.16
N TYR A 123 13.09 3.46 -9.93
CA TYR A 123 12.03 4.46 -9.73
C TYR A 123 11.16 4.12 -8.53
N LEU A 124 10.75 5.15 -7.80
CA LEU A 124 9.68 5.03 -6.81
C LEU A 124 8.34 5.33 -7.50
N ILE A 125 7.33 4.51 -7.21
CA ILE A 125 5.99 4.67 -7.78
C ILE A 125 4.93 4.61 -6.67
N GLY A 126 3.94 5.49 -6.75
CA GLY A 126 2.84 5.61 -5.79
C GLY A 126 2.38 7.05 -5.63
N SER A 127 1.38 7.26 -4.80
CA SER A 127 0.96 8.61 -4.37
C SER A 127 2.04 9.22 -3.47
N ASP A 128 2.41 10.46 -3.72
CA ASP A 128 3.40 11.23 -2.97
C ASP A 128 2.88 12.59 -2.50
N ASP A 129 1.56 12.81 -2.59
CA ASP A 129 0.92 14.03 -2.14
C ASP A 129 1.00 14.13 -0.61
N SER A 130 1.74 15.11 -0.11
CA SER A 130 1.91 15.35 1.33
C SER A 130 0.61 15.72 2.05
N GLN A 131 -0.41 16.14 1.31
CA GLN A 131 -1.74 16.47 1.86
C GLN A 131 -2.68 15.25 1.89
N LYS A 132 -2.27 14.14 1.29
CA LYS A 132 -3.05 12.89 1.21
C LYS A 132 -2.37 11.75 1.95
N ILE A 133 -1.93 12.04 3.16
CA ILE A 133 -1.36 11.07 4.10
C ILE A 133 -2.45 10.73 5.10
N TYR A 134 -2.76 9.46 5.24
CA TYR A 134 -3.82 8.98 6.13
C TYR A 134 -3.27 8.02 7.17
N SER A 135 -3.66 8.19 8.43
CA SER A 135 -3.52 7.16 9.45
C SER A 135 -4.54 6.04 9.21
N TYR A 136 -4.23 4.83 9.66
CA TYR A 136 -5.23 3.76 9.60
C TYR A 136 -6.47 4.07 10.44
N ARG A 137 -6.35 4.88 11.51
CA ARG A 137 -7.49 5.40 12.27
C ARG A 137 -8.45 6.21 11.40
N GLU A 138 -7.93 7.12 10.59
CA GLU A 138 -8.74 7.92 9.66
C GLU A 138 -9.39 7.03 8.60
N VAL A 139 -8.63 6.09 8.04
CA VAL A 139 -9.15 5.10 7.07
C VAL A 139 -10.31 4.29 7.64
N ILE A 140 -10.19 3.79 8.87
CA ILE A 140 -11.27 3.03 9.53
C ILE A 140 -12.51 3.91 9.70
N LYS A 141 -12.37 5.17 10.16
CA LYS A 141 -13.48 6.10 10.29
C LYS A 141 -14.18 6.35 8.96
N MET A 142 -13.43 6.60 7.90
CA MET A 142 -13.98 6.78 6.55
C MET A 142 -14.73 5.54 6.06
N LEU A 143 -14.24 4.33 6.37
CA LEU A 143 -14.93 3.09 6.05
C LEU A 143 -16.23 2.92 6.86
N ILE A 144 -16.22 3.26 8.16
CA ILE A 144 -17.43 3.24 9.00
C ILE A 144 -18.48 4.23 8.47
N GLU A 145 -18.08 5.42 8.00
CA GLU A 145 -18.98 6.38 7.38
C GLU A 145 -19.66 5.85 6.11
N LYS A 146 -19.01 4.93 5.41
CA LYS A 146 -19.53 4.25 4.22
C LYS A 146 -20.37 3.01 4.54
N SER A 147 -20.36 2.57 5.79
CA SER A 147 -21.12 1.40 6.26
C SER A 147 -22.59 1.73 6.53
N ASN A 148 -23.44 0.70 6.42
CA ASN A 148 -24.83 0.74 6.85
C ASN A 148 -24.97 0.70 8.38
N VAL A 149 -23.96 0.21 9.09
CA VAL A 149 -23.89 0.14 10.56
C VAL A 149 -22.96 1.26 11.04
N LYS A 150 -23.44 2.12 11.95
CA LYS A 150 -22.69 3.31 12.38
C LYS A 150 -22.01 3.14 13.75
N ASP A 151 -22.62 2.41 14.64
CA ASP A 151 -22.13 2.20 16.01
C ASP A 151 -21.16 1.01 16.04
N ILE A 152 -20.00 1.18 15.38
CA ILE A 152 -18.94 0.16 15.33
C ILE A 152 -17.79 0.60 16.23
N GLU A 153 -17.46 -0.24 17.23
CA GLU A 153 -16.31 -0.04 18.10
C GLU A 153 -15.00 -0.37 17.38
N ILE A 154 -13.95 0.39 17.65
CA ILE A 154 -12.57 0.09 17.17
C ILE A 154 -11.78 -0.43 18.36
N LYS A 155 -11.33 -1.69 18.30
CA LYS A 155 -10.61 -2.35 19.39
C LYS A 155 -9.26 -2.87 18.92
N GLN A 156 -8.18 -2.47 19.63
CA GLN A 156 -6.87 -3.04 19.38
C GLN A 156 -6.79 -4.47 19.93
N ASP A 157 -6.29 -5.39 19.11
CA ASP A 157 -6.01 -6.76 19.49
C ASP A 157 -4.50 -7.04 19.34
N PRO A 158 -3.83 -7.53 20.40
CA PRO A 158 -2.39 -7.78 20.38
C PRO A 158 -1.93 -8.72 19.26
N GLN A 159 -2.76 -9.64 18.77
CA GLN A 159 -2.40 -10.55 17.68
C GLN A 159 -2.15 -9.82 16.35
N TYR A 160 -2.71 -8.62 16.17
CA TYR A 160 -2.51 -7.80 14.95
C TYR A 160 -1.44 -6.72 15.14
N VAL A 161 -0.84 -6.62 16.32
CA VAL A 161 0.25 -5.68 16.60
C VAL A 161 1.56 -6.25 16.11
N ARG A 162 2.15 -5.62 15.10
CA ARG A 162 3.47 -6.03 14.57
C ARG A 162 4.59 -5.45 15.43
N PRO A 163 5.61 -6.25 15.79
CA PRO A 163 6.73 -5.78 16.62
C PRO A 163 7.56 -4.66 15.96
N THR A 164 7.60 -4.65 14.64
CA THR A 164 8.36 -3.68 13.83
C THR A 164 7.39 -2.87 12.98
N ALA A 165 6.88 -1.79 13.55
CA ALA A 165 6.10 -0.81 12.81
C ALA A 165 7.03 0.17 12.08
N VAL A 166 6.65 0.56 10.86
CA VAL A 166 7.22 1.69 10.15
C VAL A 166 6.19 2.82 10.25
N PRO A 167 6.35 3.80 11.14
CA PRO A 167 5.29 4.78 11.43
C PRO A 167 4.89 5.60 10.21
N ARG A 168 5.85 5.94 9.35
CA ARG A 168 5.63 6.72 8.13
C ARG A 168 6.38 6.11 6.96
N LEU A 169 5.65 5.82 5.88
CA LEU A 169 6.21 5.31 4.64
C LEU A 169 5.69 6.18 3.48
N ILE A 170 6.43 7.23 3.16
CA ILE A 170 6.04 8.28 2.20
C ILE A 170 7.19 8.44 1.22
N GLY A 171 6.94 8.20 -0.07
CA GLY A 171 7.95 8.27 -1.12
C GLY A 171 7.86 9.56 -1.93
N ASP A 172 9.00 9.97 -2.49
CA ASP A 172 9.10 11.00 -3.53
C ASP A 172 9.12 10.32 -4.90
N THR A 173 8.04 10.41 -5.64
CA THR A 173 7.90 9.80 -6.98
C THR A 173 8.25 10.77 -8.12
N THR A 174 8.82 11.93 -7.81
CA THR A 174 9.11 13.01 -8.75
C THR A 174 9.95 12.54 -9.96
N LYS A 175 10.93 11.65 -9.74
CA LYS A 175 11.76 11.10 -10.84
C LYS A 175 10.90 10.37 -11.87
N PHE A 176 10.01 9.49 -11.40
CA PHE A 176 9.10 8.73 -12.24
C PHE A 176 8.08 9.63 -12.95
N ARG A 177 7.44 10.52 -12.20
CA ARG A 177 6.42 11.45 -12.72
C ARG A 177 6.97 12.37 -13.80
N LYS A 178 8.16 12.96 -13.59
CA LYS A 178 8.81 13.83 -14.58
C LYS A 178 9.11 13.10 -15.89
N LEU A 179 9.53 11.84 -15.81
CA LEU A 179 9.87 11.06 -17.00
C LEU A 179 8.64 10.57 -17.76
N THR A 180 7.61 10.12 -17.03
CA THR A 180 6.48 9.43 -17.64
C THR A 180 5.25 10.31 -17.87
N GLY A 181 5.12 11.40 -17.11
CA GLY A 181 3.90 12.21 -17.02
C GLY A 181 2.78 11.53 -16.23
N TRP A 182 3.08 10.43 -15.54
CA TRP A 182 2.09 9.70 -14.74
C TRP A 182 1.75 10.45 -13.46
N GLU A 183 0.49 10.42 -13.10
CA GLU A 183 -0.03 10.87 -11.79
C GLU A 183 -1.17 9.95 -11.34
N PRO A 184 -1.30 9.64 -10.05
CA PRO A 184 -2.45 8.90 -9.54
C PRO A 184 -3.71 9.78 -9.66
N LYS A 185 -4.79 9.21 -10.21
CA LYS A 185 -6.05 9.92 -10.51
C LYS A 185 -7.17 9.54 -9.54
N ILE A 186 -7.10 8.33 -8.98
CA ILE A 186 -8.16 7.75 -8.14
C ILE A 186 -7.86 8.07 -6.67
N GLY A 187 -8.81 8.73 -6.01
CA GLY A 187 -8.67 9.19 -4.63
C GLY A 187 -8.93 8.11 -3.59
N ILE A 188 -8.68 8.45 -2.31
CA ILE A 188 -8.89 7.53 -1.18
C ILE A 188 -10.35 7.09 -1.06
N ASP A 189 -11.31 7.97 -1.34
CA ASP A 189 -12.73 7.64 -1.28
C ASP A 189 -13.12 6.49 -2.22
N ASP A 190 -12.60 6.52 -3.45
CA ASP A 190 -12.84 5.47 -4.44
C ASP A 190 -12.11 4.17 -4.07
N ILE A 191 -10.87 4.28 -3.55
CA ILE A 191 -10.13 3.12 -3.03
C ILE A 191 -10.95 2.40 -1.96
N LEU A 192 -11.51 3.14 -1.01
CA LEU A 192 -12.29 2.58 0.09
C LEU A 192 -13.64 2.04 -0.38
N ASN A 193 -14.33 2.75 -1.28
CA ASN A 193 -15.58 2.30 -1.87
C ASN A 193 -15.41 1.00 -2.65
N ASP A 194 -14.43 0.95 -3.57
CA ASP A 194 -14.17 -0.23 -4.40
C ASP A 194 -13.77 -1.44 -3.55
N THR A 195 -12.95 -1.22 -2.50
CA THR A 195 -12.51 -2.29 -1.60
C THR A 195 -13.65 -2.80 -0.74
N LEU A 196 -14.46 -1.91 -0.15
CA LEU A 196 -15.61 -2.29 0.66
C LEU A 196 -16.66 -3.02 -0.17
N GLN A 197 -16.96 -2.52 -1.37
CA GLN A 197 -17.92 -3.18 -2.27
C GLN A 197 -17.45 -4.58 -2.68
N TYR A 198 -16.17 -4.73 -2.99
CA TYR A 198 -15.59 -6.05 -3.28
C TYR A 198 -15.84 -7.05 -2.13
N TRP A 199 -15.60 -6.65 -0.88
CA TRP A 199 -15.80 -7.55 0.26
C TRP A 199 -17.26 -7.81 0.57
N ARG A 200 -18.16 -6.84 0.35
CA ARG A 200 -19.62 -7.05 0.43
C ARG A 200 -20.08 -8.12 -0.54
N ASP A 201 -19.66 -8.02 -1.81
CA ASP A 201 -20.01 -8.97 -2.85
C ASP A 201 -19.37 -10.36 -2.59
N PHE A 202 -18.15 -10.37 -2.10
CA PHE A 202 -17.42 -11.59 -1.78
C PHE A 202 -18.13 -12.38 -0.66
N ILE A 203 -18.48 -11.72 0.44
CA ILE A 203 -19.17 -12.38 1.56
C ILE A 203 -20.57 -12.86 1.16
N LYS A 204 -21.30 -12.05 0.39
CA LYS A 204 -22.65 -12.41 -0.07
C LYS A 204 -22.65 -13.64 -0.99
N ASN A 205 -21.60 -13.84 -1.77
CA ASN A 205 -21.53 -14.91 -2.78
C ASN A 205 -20.81 -16.18 -2.29
N ASN A 206 -20.20 -16.14 -1.11
CA ASN A 206 -19.45 -17.26 -0.57
C ASN A 206 -19.89 -17.53 0.86
N ASP A 207 -20.90 -18.31 1.14
CA ASP A 207 -21.41 -18.65 2.48
C ASP A 207 -20.33 -18.70 3.58
N TYR A 208 -19.98 -17.52 4.14
CA TYR A 208 -18.94 -17.35 5.15
C TYR A 208 -19.54 -17.27 6.55
#